data_4121e3ec0c1944a5474c1b242284ee21
#
_entry.id   4121e3ec0c1944a5474c1b242284ee21
#
_cell.length_a   1.000
_cell.length_b   1.000
_cell.length_c   1.000
_cell.angle_alpha   90.00
_cell.angle_beta   90.00
_cell.angle_gamma   90.00
#
_symmetry.space_group_name_H-M   'P 1'
#
loop_
_entity.id
_entity.type
_entity.pdbx_description
1 polymer ?
#
loop_
_entity_poly.entity_id
_entity_poly.type
_entity_poly.pdbx_seq_one_letter_code
_entity_poly.pdbx_strand_id
1 'polypeptide(L)' 'MNLVEKKDSCANISVSLDELLILNNSLNEVCNGLDQFEFETRMGASQSDVQSLLSAIGSIIDEVEQP' A
#
# COMPACT_ATOMS: atom_id res chain seq x y z
N MET A 1 1.45 -8.44 -11.00
CA MET A 1 1.50 -8.91 -9.60
C MET A 1 1.31 -10.41 -9.55
N ASN A 2 2.18 -11.10 -8.86
CA ASN A 2 2.12 -12.56 -8.79
C ASN A 2 2.39 -13.03 -7.37
N LEU A 3 1.68 -14.08 -6.95
CA LEU A 3 1.96 -14.73 -5.67
C LEU A 3 3.24 -15.57 -5.83
N VAL A 4 4.26 -15.27 -5.03
CA VAL A 4 5.51 -16.02 -5.04
C VAL A 4 5.48 -17.13 -4.00
N GLU A 5 5.02 -16.80 -2.79
CA GLU A 5 4.99 -17.75 -1.70
C GLU A 5 3.87 -17.38 -0.74
N LYS A 6 3.23 -18.40 -0.19
CA LYS A 6 2.22 -18.24 0.85
C LYS A 6 2.75 -18.90 2.13
N LYS A 7 2.72 -18.17 3.24
CA LYS A 7 3.16 -18.70 4.53
C LYS A 7 2.32 -18.09 5.64
N ASP A 8 1.66 -18.94 6.42
CA ASP A 8 0.77 -18.51 7.51
C ASP A 8 -0.27 -17.53 7.00
N SER A 9 -0.37 -16.35 7.60
CA SER A 9 -1.30 -15.30 7.18
C SER A 9 -0.64 -14.27 6.27
N CYS A 10 0.53 -14.60 5.70
CA CYS A 10 1.28 -13.69 4.86
C CYS A 10 1.39 -14.20 3.43
N ALA A 11 1.57 -13.28 2.51
CA ALA A 11 1.84 -13.60 1.10
C ALA A 11 3.08 -12.83 0.67
N ASN A 12 4.03 -13.54 0.06
CA ASN A 12 5.15 -12.91 -0.63
C ASN A 12 4.75 -12.77 -2.08
N ILE A 13 4.74 -11.56 -2.58
CA ILE A 13 4.27 -11.26 -3.93
C ILE A 13 5.33 -10.51 -4.72
N SER A 14 5.30 -10.72 -6.03
CA SER A 14 6.10 -9.96 -6.97
C SER A 14 5.24 -8.83 -7.52
N VAL A 15 5.71 -7.60 -7.40
CA VAL A 15 4.98 -6.40 -7.83
C VAL A 15 5.92 -5.55 -8.67
N SER A 16 5.46 -5.15 -9.85
CA SER A 16 6.25 -4.28 -10.73
C SER A 16 6.30 -2.85 -10.17
N LEU A 17 7.27 -2.07 -10.65
CA LEU A 17 7.34 -0.65 -10.28
C LEU A 17 6.08 0.09 -10.67
N ASP A 18 5.54 -0.17 -11.86
CA ASP A 18 4.29 0.47 -12.30
C ASP A 18 3.15 0.16 -11.37
N GLU A 19 3.02 -1.10 -10.94
CA GLU A 19 1.98 -1.51 -9.99
C GLU A 19 2.18 -0.85 -8.63
N LEU A 20 3.42 -0.74 -8.16
CA LEU A 20 3.74 -0.07 -6.91
C LEU A 20 3.35 1.39 -6.95
N LEU A 21 3.60 2.07 -8.07
CA LEU A 21 3.23 3.47 -8.24
C LEU A 21 1.71 3.67 -8.22
N ILE A 22 0.97 2.76 -8.85
CA ILE A 22 -0.50 2.79 -8.83
C ILE A 22 -1.00 2.62 -7.40
N LEU A 23 -0.48 1.63 -6.68
CA LEU A 23 -0.85 1.39 -5.28
C LEU A 23 -0.54 2.60 -4.40
N ASN A 24 0.64 3.17 -4.57
CA ASN A 24 1.07 4.34 -3.81
C ASN A 24 0.13 5.52 -4.06
N ASN A 25 -0.18 5.80 -5.31
CA ASN A 25 -1.07 6.91 -5.67
C ASN A 25 -2.48 6.68 -5.16
N SER A 26 -2.98 5.45 -5.24
CA SER A 26 -4.32 5.09 -4.76
C SER A 26 -4.45 5.32 -3.26
N LEU A 27 -3.47 4.85 -2.48
CA LEU A 27 -3.49 5.02 -1.03
C LEU A 27 -3.33 6.49 -0.63
N ASN A 28 -2.53 7.24 -1.38
CA ASN A 28 -2.35 8.66 -1.15
C ASN A 28 -3.66 9.43 -1.34
N GLU A 29 -4.40 9.10 -2.40
CA GLU A 29 -5.71 9.70 -2.67
C GLU A 29 -6.70 9.36 -1.55
N VAL A 30 -6.71 8.12 -1.10
CA VAL A 30 -7.58 7.68 -0.02
C VAL A 30 -7.28 8.43 1.28
N CYS A 31 -6.00 8.57 1.62
CA CYS A 31 -5.60 9.26 2.86
C CYS A 31 -5.96 10.75 2.84
N ASN A 32 -5.99 11.37 1.67
CA ASN A 32 -6.27 12.78 1.53
C ASN A 32 -7.73 13.09 1.18
N GLY A 33 -8.44 12.13 0.59
CA GLY A 33 -9.77 12.35 0.04
C GLY A 33 -10.94 11.86 0.89
N LEU A 34 -10.71 10.90 1.78
CA LEU A 34 -11.80 10.38 2.61
C LEU A 34 -11.97 11.19 3.88
N ASP A 35 -13.25 11.41 4.24
CA ASP A 35 -13.61 12.03 5.49
C ASP A 35 -13.13 11.16 6.65
N GLN A 36 -12.56 11.79 7.66
CA GLN A 36 -12.02 11.11 8.84
C GLN A 36 -13.05 10.21 9.52
N PHE A 37 -14.32 10.64 9.55
CA PHE A 37 -15.39 9.87 10.18
C PHE A 37 -15.77 8.61 9.42
N GLU A 38 -15.50 8.56 8.11
CA GLU A 38 -15.83 7.43 7.27
C GLU A 38 -14.65 6.53 6.96
N PHE A 39 -13.45 6.97 7.31
CA PHE A 39 -12.22 6.31 6.88
C PHE A 39 -12.19 4.83 7.26
N GLU A 40 -12.37 4.51 8.54
CA GLU A 40 -12.29 3.12 9.00
C GLU A 40 -13.40 2.26 8.40
N THR A 41 -14.59 2.81 8.27
CA THR A 41 -15.72 2.07 7.70
C THR A 41 -15.44 1.70 6.23
N ARG A 42 -14.88 2.63 5.46
CA ARG A 42 -14.63 2.40 4.04
C ARG A 42 -13.37 1.59 3.78
N MET A 43 -12.34 1.80 4.58
CA MET A 43 -11.05 1.15 4.37
C MET A 43 -10.85 -0.14 5.14
N GLY A 44 -11.63 -0.35 6.20
CA GLY A 44 -11.44 -1.51 7.08
C GLY A 44 -10.19 -1.42 7.94
N ALA A 45 -9.60 -0.23 8.04
CA ALA A 45 -8.39 0.03 8.82
C ALA A 45 -8.34 1.51 9.21
N SER A 46 -7.59 1.83 10.25
CA SER A 46 -7.43 3.22 10.66
C SER A 46 -6.61 4.00 9.65
N GLN A 47 -6.77 5.32 9.64
CA GLN A 47 -5.97 6.20 8.78
C GLN A 47 -4.48 6.04 9.08
N SER A 48 -4.12 5.89 10.35
CA SER A 48 -2.75 5.66 10.78
C SER A 48 -2.16 4.38 10.19
N ASP A 49 -2.95 3.29 10.17
CA ASP A 49 -2.51 2.03 9.59
C ASP A 49 -2.29 2.16 8.08
N VAL A 50 -3.19 2.84 7.39
CA VAL A 50 -3.08 3.05 5.95
C VAL A 50 -1.89 3.95 5.62
N GLN A 51 -1.63 4.98 6.42
CA GLN A 51 -0.46 5.83 6.25
C GLN A 51 0.84 5.06 6.45
N SER A 52 0.86 4.13 7.42
CA SER A 52 2.02 3.26 7.64
C SER A 52 2.28 2.37 6.43
N LEU A 53 1.20 1.81 5.85
CA LEU A 53 1.30 1.00 4.64
C LEU A 53 1.80 1.83 3.47
N LEU A 54 1.28 3.04 3.31
CA LEU A 54 1.72 3.97 2.26
C LEU A 54 3.21 4.28 2.38
N SER A 55 3.69 4.52 3.60
CA SER A 55 5.11 4.76 3.85
C SER A 55 5.97 3.55 3.50
N ALA A 56 5.49 2.35 3.84
CA ALA A 56 6.20 1.10 3.51
C ALA A 56 6.31 0.92 1.99
N ILE A 57 5.23 1.18 1.27
CA ILE A 57 5.23 1.09 -0.20
C ILE A 57 6.19 2.12 -0.79
N GLY A 58 6.20 3.34 -0.27
CA GLY A 58 7.13 4.39 -0.69
C GLY A 58 8.58 3.98 -0.53
N SER A 59 8.92 3.33 0.58
CA SER A 59 10.28 2.83 0.83
C SER A 59 10.66 1.73 -0.16
N ILE A 60 9.73 0.86 -0.49
CA ILE A 60 9.96 -0.21 -1.48
C ILE A 60 10.19 0.40 -2.87
N ILE A 61 9.40 1.41 -3.23
CA ILE A 61 9.56 2.12 -4.51
C ILE A 61 10.97 2.71 -4.60
N ASP A 62 11.43 3.36 -3.53
CA ASP A 62 12.76 3.96 -3.50
C ASP A 62 13.84 2.90 -3.73
N GLU A 63 13.71 1.73 -3.13
CA GLU A 63 14.67 0.63 -3.31
C GLU A 63 14.64 0.10 -4.75
N VAL A 64 13.46 -0.07 -5.33
CA VAL A 64 13.30 -0.59 -6.69
C VAL A 64 13.86 0.39 -7.72
N GLU A 65 13.73 1.70 -7.48
CA GLU A 65 14.24 2.73 -8.39
C GLU A 65 15.74 2.93 -8.31
N GLN A 66 16.40 2.44 -7.28
CA GLN A 66 17.85 2.55 -7.16
C GLN A 66 18.53 1.58 -8.10
N PRO A 67 19.59 2.04 -8.80
CA PRO A 67 20.36 1.18 -9.70
C PRO A 67 21.16 0.13 -8.96
#